data_7c82dc56c5e25f8661b917bb7aae502e
#
_entry.id   7c82dc56c5e25f8661b917bb7aae502e
#
_cell.length_a   1.000
_cell.length_b   1.000
_cell.length_c   1.000
_cell.angle_alpha   90.00
_cell.angle_beta   90.00
_cell.angle_gamma   90.00
#
_symmetry.space_group_name_H-M   'P 1'
#
loop_
_entity.id
_entity.type
_entity.pdbx_description
1 polymer ?
#
loop_
_entity_poly.entity_id
_entity_poly.type
_entity_poly.pdbx_seq_one_letter_code
_entity_poly.pdbx_strand_id
1 'polypeptide(L)'
;MRKLVFALLLLCSALFATAQEWQWSVQLKGFISSETGKEPTAFLWIPSDCHQLRAVMVGKHNMSEETLFEMPRFREALSRMGIGLVWITPGIDQQWDVTKGTQEIFNRMMNDLAEVSGYSELEHIPVVPVGHSAMATYPWNFAAWNPKRTLAVISLHGDAPRTNLCGYGGENLEWGRTRNIDGIPGLMIEGEYEWWEARVNPALAFRMMYPESCISFLCDTGRGHFDVAGQTADYIALFLRKALEYRLSGHPSLNEPVRLKKLNPEEGWLAERWRPEQKDRAKVAPYRDYKGDKHDAFWYFDKEMAGLTEARYAKYKGKQMQYLGFMQRGRLVKYDAGQHAGVIAAFRPEADGLTFHVKGVYMDSLRSSLVKEHAHGGIEVTRICGPVAKVNDTTFTVRFYRMGMDNPKRTGDTWLLAANEGDSRYKSAVQQFNIRIPYRNTEGKRQYILFPGIEDVREGVESVSLEAVSDCGLPVYYYVKEGPAELQDNRLVFTKIPPRSKFPVKVTVVAWQYGIAGQVQTAEPVERSFFITK
;
A
#
# COMPACT_ATOMS: atom_id res chain seq x y z
N MET A 1 -25.68 24.85 33.27
CA MET A 1 -25.74 23.74 32.31
C MET A 1 -25.37 24.08 30.85
N ARG A 2 -25.12 25.34 30.48
CA ARG A 2 -24.71 25.73 29.09
C ARG A 2 -23.20 25.77 28.83
N LYS A 3 -22.35 25.61 29.83
CA LYS A 3 -20.88 25.65 29.70
C LYS A 3 -20.21 24.25 29.56
N LEU A 4 -20.97 23.16 29.81
CA LEU A 4 -20.44 21.79 29.66
C LEU A 4 -20.62 21.19 28.26
N VAL A 5 -21.48 21.77 27.42
CA VAL A 5 -21.75 21.27 26.06
C VAL A 5 -20.69 21.75 25.06
N PHE A 6 -20.00 22.87 25.34
CA PHE A 6 -18.94 23.39 24.46
C PHE A 6 -17.58 22.70 24.63
N ALA A 7 -17.32 22.01 25.73
CA ALA A 7 -16.08 21.29 25.98
C ALA A 7 -16.07 19.87 25.36
N LEU A 8 -17.25 19.31 25.03
CA LEU A 8 -17.35 17.97 24.43
C LEU A 8 -17.26 17.98 22.91
N LEU A 9 -17.41 19.13 22.25
CA LEU A 9 -17.28 19.27 20.79
C LEU A 9 -15.85 19.53 20.33
N LEU A 10 -14.93 19.86 21.24
CA LEU A 10 -13.51 20.09 20.94
C LEU A 10 -12.62 18.84 21.09
N LEU A 11 -13.17 17.73 21.59
CA LEU A 11 -12.41 16.47 21.75
C LEU A 11 -12.60 15.45 20.63
N CYS A 12 -13.46 15.70 19.64
CA CYS A 12 -13.71 14.79 18.52
C CYS A 12 -12.95 15.15 17.21
N SER A 13 -12.16 16.21 17.18
CA SER A 13 -11.40 16.61 15.98
C SER A 13 -9.93 16.16 15.94
N ALA A 14 -9.50 15.30 16.86
CA ALA A 14 -8.09 14.89 16.99
C ALA A 14 -7.77 13.47 16.48
N LEU A 15 -8.59 12.86 15.63
CA LEU A 15 -8.40 11.45 15.25
C LEU A 15 -8.41 11.16 13.74
N PHE A 16 -7.88 12.04 12.90
CA PHE A 16 -7.55 11.66 11.52
C PHE A 16 -6.26 12.34 11.04
N ALA A 17 -5.18 12.19 11.78
CA ALA A 17 -3.86 12.33 11.19
C ALA A 17 -3.58 11.03 10.41
N THR A 18 -4.02 10.96 9.16
CA THR A 18 -3.53 9.95 8.24
C THR A 18 -2.06 10.28 8.00
N ALA A 19 -1.15 9.43 8.45
CA ALA A 19 0.28 9.57 8.21
C ALA A 19 0.58 9.51 6.70
N GLN A 20 0.43 10.66 6.04
CA GLN A 20 0.60 10.80 4.57
C GLN A 20 1.92 11.46 4.19
N GLU A 21 2.75 11.82 5.18
CA GLU A 21 4.03 12.45 4.89
C GLU A 21 4.99 11.53 4.14
N TRP A 22 5.71 12.10 3.21
CA TRP A 22 6.86 11.51 2.54
C TRP A 22 7.92 12.59 2.48
N GLN A 23 8.99 12.40 3.24
CA GLN A 23 9.92 13.51 3.52
C GLN A 23 10.78 13.90 2.32
N TRP A 24 11.12 12.97 1.45
CA TRP A 24 11.97 13.22 0.28
C TRP A 24 11.42 12.57 -0.97
N SER A 25 11.79 13.15 -2.11
CA SER A 25 11.52 12.52 -3.40
C SER A 25 12.67 12.74 -4.39
N VAL A 26 12.81 11.81 -5.35
CA VAL A 26 13.74 11.91 -6.47
C VAL A 26 13.08 11.45 -7.75
N GLN A 27 13.50 12.03 -8.89
CA GLN A 27 13.08 11.57 -10.22
C GLN A 27 13.92 10.36 -10.66
N LEU A 28 13.28 9.34 -11.23
CA LEU A 28 13.96 8.18 -11.78
C LEU A 28 14.50 8.49 -13.16
N LYS A 29 15.66 9.15 -13.21
CA LYS A 29 16.31 9.56 -14.46
C LYS A 29 16.62 8.37 -15.38
N GLY A 30 16.29 8.54 -16.65
CA GLY A 30 16.56 7.52 -17.68
C GLY A 30 15.47 6.48 -17.86
N PHE A 31 14.32 6.64 -17.21
CA PHE A 31 13.13 5.84 -17.47
C PHE A 31 11.92 6.76 -17.74
N ILE A 32 11.26 6.58 -18.87
CA ILE A 32 10.04 7.33 -19.22
C ILE A 32 8.84 6.41 -19.05
N SER A 33 7.93 6.79 -18.17
CA SER A 33 6.70 6.03 -17.95
C SER A 33 5.74 6.18 -19.14
N SER A 34 5.22 5.07 -19.63
CA SER A 34 4.15 5.05 -20.64
C SER A 34 2.81 5.60 -20.12
N GLU A 35 2.65 5.72 -18.80
CA GLU A 35 1.42 6.28 -18.21
C GLU A 35 1.38 7.80 -18.26
N THR A 36 2.53 8.46 -18.17
CA THR A 36 2.62 9.93 -18.05
C THR A 36 3.47 10.60 -19.11
N GLY A 37 4.29 9.84 -19.85
CA GLY A 37 5.31 10.40 -20.74
C GLY A 37 6.43 11.15 -20.02
N LYS A 38 6.54 11.01 -18.70
CA LYS A 38 7.52 11.67 -17.84
C LYS A 38 8.31 10.65 -17.03
N GLU A 39 9.39 11.08 -16.41
CA GLU A 39 10.14 10.26 -15.44
C GLU A 39 9.28 10.00 -14.19
N PRO A 40 9.22 8.77 -13.66
CA PRO A 40 8.57 8.47 -12.38
C PRO A 40 9.27 9.16 -11.22
N THR A 41 8.55 9.30 -10.12
CA THR A 41 9.07 9.82 -8.85
C THR A 41 9.12 8.70 -7.81
N ALA A 42 10.24 8.57 -7.11
CA ALA A 42 10.35 7.76 -5.91
C ALA A 42 10.23 8.67 -4.68
N PHE A 43 9.34 8.31 -3.77
CA PHE A 43 9.11 8.96 -2.49
C PHE A 43 9.73 8.13 -1.38
N LEU A 44 10.42 8.78 -0.44
CA LEU A 44 11.06 8.15 0.71
C LEU A 44 10.39 8.62 2.00
N TRP A 45 10.06 7.65 2.84
CA TRP A 45 9.67 7.87 4.22
C TRP A 45 10.66 7.17 5.17
N ILE A 46 11.13 7.89 6.17
CA ILE A 46 11.98 7.40 7.24
C ILE A 46 11.28 7.66 8.57
N PRO A 47 11.26 6.68 9.52
CA PRO A 47 10.68 6.90 10.84
C PRO A 47 11.30 8.11 11.55
N SER A 48 10.48 8.94 12.18
CA SER A 48 10.87 10.24 12.76
C SER A 48 11.95 10.15 13.86
N ASP A 49 12.08 9.00 14.52
CA ASP A 49 13.10 8.75 15.54
C ASP A 49 14.24 7.83 15.08
N CYS A 50 14.30 7.56 13.77
CA CYS A 50 15.27 6.62 13.22
C CYS A 50 16.66 7.24 13.08
N HIS A 51 17.60 6.85 13.93
CA HIS A 51 19.01 7.22 13.79
C HIS A 51 19.74 6.43 12.71
N GLN A 52 19.29 5.21 12.43
CA GLN A 52 19.88 4.34 11.43
C GLN A 52 18.83 3.37 10.89
N LEU A 53 18.68 3.31 9.59
CA LEU A 53 17.82 2.34 8.93
C LEU A 53 18.44 0.92 9.02
N ARG A 54 17.61 -0.07 9.27
CA ARG A 54 17.99 -1.49 9.26
C ARG A 54 17.62 -2.18 7.96
N ALA A 55 16.59 -1.69 7.29
CA ALA A 55 16.12 -2.13 5.98
C ALA A 55 15.21 -1.07 5.35
N VAL A 56 14.90 -1.23 4.08
CA VAL A 56 13.89 -0.43 3.39
C VAL A 56 12.94 -1.31 2.61
N MET A 57 11.64 -1.05 2.70
CA MET A 57 10.66 -1.67 1.81
C MET A 57 10.51 -0.83 0.54
N VAL A 58 10.46 -1.49 -0.62
CA VAL A 58 10.33 -0.81 -1.91
C VAL A 58 9.10 -1.34 -2.63
N GLY A 59 8.11 -0.47 -2.82
CA GLY A 59 6.87 -0.73 -3.54
C GLY A 59 6.79 0.08 -4.83
N LYS A 60 6.25 -0.52 -5.89
CA LYS A 60 5.94 0.13 -7.15
C LYS A 60 4.44 0.35 -7.22
N HIS A 61 4.02 1.55 -7.65
CA HIS A 61 2.61 1.90 -7.67
C HIS A 61 1.79 0.91 -8.52
N ASN A 62 0.87 0.23 -7.84
CA ASN A 62 -0.26 -0.44 -8.48
C ASN A 62 -1.56 -0.03 -7.75
N MET A 63 -1.88 -0.64 -6.60
CA MET A 63 -3.09 -0.27 -5.84
C MET A 63 -2.87 -0.39 -4.31
N SER A 64 -2.59 -1.60 -3.81
CA SER A 64 -2.57 -1.88 -2.36
C SER A 64 -1.26 -1.48 -1.68
N GLU A 65 -0.19 -1.28 -2.42
CA GLU A 65 1.12 -0.85 -1.86
C GLU A 65 1.01 0.51 -1.19
N GLU A 66 0.31 1.46 -1.83
CA GLU A 66 0.09 2.79 -1.28
C GLU A 66 -0.69 2.71 0.04
N THR A 67 -1.81 1.98 0.05
CA THR A 67 -2.66 1.81 1.23
C THR A 67 -1.91 1.18 2.39
N LEU A 68 -1.11 0.15 2.13
CA LEU A 68 -0.27 -0.48 3.14
C LEU A 68 0.77 0.49 3.69
N PHE A 69 1.47 1.22 2.82
CA PHE A 69 2.55 2.14 3.20
C PHE A 69 2.06 3.39 3.94
N GLU A 70 0.83 3.79 3.73
CA GLU A 70 0.21 4.94 4.40
C GLU A 70 -0.60 4.56 5.65
N MET A 71 -0.73 3.26 5.95
CA MET A 71 -1.46 2.80 7.14
C MET A 71 -0.69 3.15 8.43
N PRO A 72 -1.24 3.97 9.35
CA PRO A 72 -0.52 4.45 10.53
C PRO A 72 0.02 3.32 11.41
N ARG A 73 -0.79 2.29 11.67
CA ARG A 73 -0.36 1.13 12.47
C ARG A 73 0.81 0.36 11.84
N PHE A 74 0.87 0.30 10.50
CA PHE A 74 1.97 -0.34 9.79
C PHE A 74 3.24 0.49 9.89
N ARG A 75 3.16 1.81 9.66
CA ARG A 75 4.29 2.73 9.85
C ARG A 75 4.82 2.71 11.29
N GLU A 76 3.93 2.64 12.29
CA GLU A 76 4.34 2.48 13.68
C GLU A 76 5.13 1.18 13.92
N ALA A 77 4.66 0.07 13.34
CA ALA A 77 5.38 -1.20 13.42
C ALA A 77 6.76 -1.13 12.74
N LEU A 78 6.84 -0.50 11.54
CA LEU A 78 8.10 -0.28 10.83
C LEU A 78 9.04 0.64 11.61
N SER A 79 8.53 1.69 12.26
CA SER A 79 9.31 2.59 13.12
C SER A 79 10.02 1.85 14.23
N ARG A 80 9.31 0.95 14.92
CA ARG A 80 9.92 0.09 15.97
C ARG A 80 11.02 -0.84 15.43
N MET A 81 11.00 -1.15 14.15
CA MET A 81 11.98 -2.02 13.48
C MET A 81 13.11 -1.26 12.79
N GLY A 82 13.02 0.05 12.64
CA GLY A 82 13.97 0.86 11.88
C GLY A 82 13.89 0.57 10.37
N ILE A 83 12.69 0.34 9.84
CA ILE A 83 12.46 0.09 8.41
C ILE A 83 11.88 1.34 7.76
N GLY A 84 12.52 1.83 6.70
CA GLY A 84 12.02 2.90 5.85
C GLY A 84 11.14 2.39 4.72
N LEU A 85 10.48 3.30 4.01
CA LEU A 85 9.63 3.00 2.86
C LEU A 85 10.08 3.79 1.63
N VAL A 86 10.09 3.14 0.47
CA VAL A 86 10.21 3.79 -0.84
C VAL A 86 8.99 3.41 -1.69
N TRP A 87 8.28 4.41 -2.19
CA TRP A 87 7.15 4.21 -3.09
C TRP A 87 7.38 4.92 -4.41
N ILE A 88 7.27 4.17 -5.53
CA ILE A 88 7.58 4.63 -6.89
C ILE A 88 6.29 4.82 -7.68
N THR A 89 6.03 6.03 -8.19
CA THR A 89 4.85 6.33 -9.01
C THR A 89 5.19 7.24 -10.21
N PRO A 90 4.67 6.93 -11.44
CA PRO A 90 4.07 5.65 -11.84
C PRO A 90 4.99 4.45 -11.57
N GLY A 91 4.40 3.25 -11.47
CA GLY A 91 5.19 2.04 -11.30
C GLY A 91 6.13 1.80 -12.50
N ILE A 92 7.32 1.36 -12.23
CA ILE A 92 8.29 0.95 -13.25
C ILE A 92 8.29 -0.57 -13.36
N ASP A 93 8.58 -1.10 -14.54
CA ASP A 93 8.85 -2.51 -14.82
C ASP A 93 8.22 -3.54 -13.85
N GLN A 94 7.14 -4.17 -14.27
CA GLN A 94 6.39 -5.14 -13.48
C GLN A 94 7.17 -6.42 -13.15
N GLN A 95 8.25 -6.70 -13.89
CA GLN A 95 8.97 -7.97 -13.82
C GLN A 95 10.39 -7.87 -13.25
N TRP A 96 10.94 -6.67 -13.12
CA TRP A 96 12.36 -6.49 -12.83
C TRP A 96 13.27 -6.97 -13.99
N ASP A 97 13.03 -6.47 -15.20
CA ASP A 97 13.79 -6.85 -16.39
C ASP A 97 15.11 -6.07 -16.47
N VAL A 98 16.18 -6.71 -16.08
CA VAL A 98 17.53 -6.11 -16.08
C VAL A 98 18.01 -5.75 -17.49
N THR A 99 17.47 -6.36 -18.55
CA THR A 99 17.81 -6.01 -19.94
C THR A 99 17.28 -4.63 -20.33
N LYS A 100 16.35 -4.09 -19.57
CA LYS A 100 15.79 -2.74 -19.71
C LYS A 100 16.44 -1.70 -18.79
N GLY A 101 17.56 -2.04 -18.16
CA GLY A 101 18.29 -1.13 -17.26
C GLY A 101 17.63 -0.91 -15.90
N THR A 102 16.69 -1.77 -15.50
CA THR A 102 15.96 -1.61 -14.23
C THR A 102 16.89 -1.63 -13.02
N GLN A 103 17.96 -2.45 -13.06
CA GLN A 103 18.95 -2.55 -11.98
C GLN A 103 19.70 -1.24 -11.78
N GLU A 104 20.14 -0.63 -12.87
CA GLU A 104 20.90 0.64 -12.86
C GLU A 104 20.02 1.79 -12.40
N ILE A 105 18.75 1.83 -12.85
CA ILE A 105 17.76 2.84 -12.43
C ILE A 105 17.53 2.71 -10.94
N PHE A 106 17.34 1.49 -10.43
CA PHE A 106 17.15 1.24 -9.00
C PHE A 106 18.36 1.68 -8.16
N ASN A 107 19.57 1.31 -8.57
CA ASN A 107 20.78 1.69 -7.84
C ASN A 107 20.95 3.20 -7.80
N ARG A 108 20.72 3.89 -8.93
CA ARG A 108 20.77 5.36 -8.99
C ARG A 108 19.72 5.99 -8.07
N MET A 109 18.49 5.52 -8.12
CA MET A 109 17.41 5.97 -7.23
C MET A 109 17.81 5.87 -5.76
N MET A 110 18.39 4.74 -5.34
CA MET A 110 18.81 4.55 -3.94
C MET A 110 19.95 5.48 -3.55
N ASN A 111 20.90 5.75 -4.45
CA ASN A 111 21.98 6.72 -4.25
C ASN A 111 21.43 8.15 -4.15
N ASP A 112 20.53 8.53 -5.08
CA ASP A 112 19.91 9.86 -5.06
C ASP A 112 19.08 10.08 -3.77
N LEU A 113 18.36 9.06 -3.31
CA LEU A 113 17.62 9.10 -2.04
C LEU A 113 18.56 9.21 -0.83
N ALA A 114 19.70 8.51 -0.84
CA ALA A 114 20.73 8.62 0.19
C ALA A 114 21.29 10.05 0.24
N GLU A 115 21.59 10.62 -0.92
CA GLU A 115 22.14 11.95 -1.03
C GLU A 115 21.18 13.05 -0.51
N VAL A 116 19.90 13.00 -0.90
CA VAL A 116 18.92 14.05 -0.52
C VAL A 116 18.47 13.91 0.93
N SER A 117 18.45 12.70 1.48
CA SER A 117 18.01 12.45 2.85
C SER A 117 19.11 12.58 3.90
N GLY A 118 20.38 12.29 3.53
CA GLY A 118 21.50 12.17 4.45
C GLY A 118 21.64 10.77 5.08
N TYR A 119 20.81 9.82 4.68
CA TYR A 119 20.87 8.42 5.12
C TYR A 119 21.69 7.59 4.13
N SER A 120 23.01 7.72 4.21
CA SER A 120 23.97 7.09 3.29
C SER A 120 23.85 5.59 3.17
N GLU A 121 23.38 4.90 4.23
CA GLU A 121 23.14 3.47 4.19
C GLU A 121 22.12 3.02 3.16
N LEU A 122 21.25 3.90 2.64
CA LEU A 122 20.30 3.59 1.55
C LEU A 122 21.00 3.05 0.30
N GLU A 123 22.25 3.42 0.05
CA GLU A 123 23.03 2.94 -1.10
C GLU A 123 23.19 1.40 -1.08
N HIS A 124 23.25 0.78 0.11
CA HIS A 124 23.58 -0.64 0.28
C HIS A 124 22.75 -1.40 1.30
N ILE A 125 21.78 -0.73 1.94
CA ILE A 125 20.91 -1.34 2.97
C ILE A 125 20.12 -2.52 2.42
N PRO A 126 19.76 -3.52 3.28
CA PRO A 126 18.83 -4.58 2.90
C PRO A 126 17.49 -4.05 2.41
N VAL A 127 16.97 -4.70 1.37
CA VAL A 127 15.71 -4.33 0.70
C VAL A 127 14.66 -5.41 0.91
N VAL A 128 13.43 -4.99 1.13
CA VAL A 128 12.22 -5.82 1.05
C VAL A 128 11.41 -5.35 -0.15
N PRO A 129 11.54 -5.98 -1.33
CA PRO A 129 10.66 -5.70 -2.45
C PRO A 129 9.25 -6.20 -2.13
N VAL A 130 8.25 -5.35 -2.41
CA VAL A 130 6.83 -5.65 -2.21
C VAL A 130 6.03 -5.24 -3.44
N GLY A 131 5.12 -6.10 -3.88
CA GLY A 131 4.25 -5.82 -5.00
C GLY A 131 2.90 -6.48 -4.85
N HIS A 132 1.87 -5.78 -5.30
CA HIS A 132 0.49 -6.24 -5.33
C HIS A 132 0.06 -6.56 -6.76
N SER A 133 -0.62 -7.70 -6.95
CA SER A 133 -1.25 -8.07 -8.22
C SER A 133 -0.28 -7.96 -9.40
N ALA A 134 -0.48 -7.04 -10.33
CA ALA A 134 0.38 -6.83 -11.49
C ALA A 134 1.85 -6.55 -11.13
N MET A 135 2.14 -6.06 -9.95
CA MET A 135 3.50 -5.81 -9.46
C MET A 135 4.05 -6.96 -8.60
N ALA A 136 3.31 -8.05 -8.40
CA ALA A 136 3.69 -9.12 -7.47
C ALA A 136 4.77 -10.06 -8.01
N THR A 137 5.08 -10.01 -9.30
CA THR A 137 6.16 -10.80 -9.93
C THR A 137 7.54 -10.19 -9.66
N TYR A 138 7.66 -8.85 -9.68
CA TYR A 138 8.95 -8.20 -9.54
C TYR A 138 9.69 -8.50 -8.23
N PRO A 139 9.03 -8.69 -7.06
CA PRO A 139 9.74 -8.97 -5.82
C PRO A 139 10.59 -10.26 -5.86
N TRP A 140 10.08 -11.29 -6.51
CA TRP A 140 10.81 -12.55 -6.70
C TRP A 140 12.01 -12.39 -7.62
N ASN A 141 11.83 -11.70 -8.75
CA ASN A 141 12.91 -11.44 -9.70
C ASN A 141 13.97 -10.51 -9.08
N PHE A 142 13.56 -9.47 -8.33
CA PHE A 142 14.50 -8.65 -7.57
C PHE A 142 15.38 -9.50 -6.66
N ALA A 143 14.79 -10.41 -5.90
CA ALA A 143 15.52 -11.29 -4.99
C ALA A 143 16.51 -12.21 -5.72
N ALA A 144 16.13 -12.75 -6.88
CA ALA A 144 16.99 -13.61 -7.69
C ALA A 144 18.22 -12.85 -8.25
N TRP A 145 18.08 -11.56 -8.59
CA TRP A 145 19.18 -10.71 -9.07
C TRP A 145 19.97 -10.05 -7.94
N ASN A 146 19.35 -9.82 -6.78
CA ASN A 146 19.96 -9.15 -5.62
C ASN A 146 19.90 -10.00 -4.34
N PRO A 147 20.32 -11.28 -4.35
CA PRO A 147 20.13 -12.17 -3.20
C PRO A 147 20.87 -11.69 -1.95
N LYS A 148 22.02 -11.02 -2.12
CA LYS A 148 22.83 -10.49 -1.01
C LYS A 148 22.21 -9.25 -0.37
N ARG A 149 21.31 -8.55 -1.06
CA ARG A 149 20.65 -7.32 -0.62
C ARG A 149 19.19 -7.55 -0.22
N THR A 150 18.60 -8.70 -0.51
CA THR A 150 17.20 -8.99 -0.23
C THR A 150 17.03 -9.53 1.18
N LEU A 151 16.39 -8.75 2.07
CA LEU A 151 16.04 -9.20 3.43
C LEU A 151 14.93 -10.25 3.39
N ALA A 152 13.87 -9.94 2.68
CA ALA A 152 12.67 -10.77 2.50
C ALA A 152 11.95 -10.36 1.22
N VAL A 153 10.99 -11.17 0.77
CA VAL A 153 10.12 -10.90 -0.38
C VAL A 153 8.68 -10.87 0.07
N ILE A 154 7.86 -9.92 -0.45
CA ILE A 154 6.42 -9.87 -0.19
C ILE A 154 5.66 -9.79 -1.52
N SER A 155 4.86 -10.81 -1.80
CA SER A 155 3.95 -10.90 -2.94
C SER A 155 2.51 -10.86 -2.43
N LEU A 156 1.83 -9.70 -2.64
CA LEU A 156 0.46 -9.47 -2.20
C LEU A 156 -0.50 -9.79 -3.33
N HIS A 157 -1.41 -10.73 -3.11
CA HIS A 157 -2.45 -11.12 -4.06
C HIS A 157 -1.89 -11.40 -5.46
N GLY A 158 -0.77 -12.16 -5.51
CA GLY A 158 0.03 -12.27 -6.70
C GLY A 158 0.75 -13.60 -6.86
N ASP A 159 1.78 -13.56 -7.68
CA ASP A 159 2.41 -14.75 -8.23
C ASP A 159 3.40 -15.43 -7.30
N ALA A 160 3.58 -16.73 -7.52
CA ALA A 160 4.70 -17.52 -7.05
C ALA A 160 6.00 -17.16 -7.78
N PRO A 161 7.18 -17.53 -7.23
CA PRO A 161 8.43 -17.40 -7.94
C PRO A 161 8.40 -18.08 -9.33
N ARG A 162 9.00 -17.44 -10.31
CA ARG A 162 9.07 -17.94 -11.70
C ARG A 162 7.72 -18.18 -12.38
N THR A 163 6.70 -17.42 -11.97
CA THR A 163 5.42 -17.35 -12.65
C THR A 163 5.07 -15.90 -12.98
N ASN A 164 4.17 -15.69 -13.92
CA ASN A 164 3.76 -14.37 -14.38
C ASN A 164 2.27 -14.37 -14.73
N LEU A 165 1.44 -14.90 -13.86
CA LEU A 165 -0.01 -14.95 -14.05
C LEU A 165 -0.64 -13.57 -13.89
N CYS A 166 -0.06 -12.72 -13.01
CA CYS A 166 -0.50 -11.35 -12.79
C CYS A 166 0.11 -10.33 -13.76
N GLY A 167 1.12 -10.69 -14.51
CA GLY A 167 1.88 -9.77 -15.37
C GLY A 167 1.22 -9.44 -16.72
N TYR A 168 -0.09 -9.55 -16.82
CA TYR A 168 -0.87 -9.18 -18.00
C TYR A 168 -0.34 -9.76 -19.32
N GLY A 169 -0.01 -11.06 -19.32
CA GLY A 169 0.43 -11.80 -20.51
C GLY A 169 1.90 -11.61 -20.90
N GLY A 170 2.68 -10.91 -20.09
CA GLY A 170 4.14 -10.89 -20.27
C GLY A 170 4.77 -12.25 -19.93
N GLU A 171 5.86 -12.61 -20.58
CA GLU A 171 6.62 -13.79 -20.20
C GLU A 171 7.39 -13.56 -18.89
N ASN A 172 7.50 -14.59 -18.05
CA ASN A 172 8.33 -14.52 -16.86
C ASN A 172 9.82 -14.51 -17.25
N LEU A 173 10.61 -13.77 -16.47
CA LEU A 173 12.05 -13.70 -16.71
C LEU A 173 12.73 -15.03 -16.40
N GLU A 174 13.60 -15.47 -17.31
CA GLU A 174 14.44 -16.63 -17.09
C GLU A 174 15.58 -16.30 -16.11
N TRP A 175 15.62 -17.03 -14.99
CA TRP A 175 16.67 -16.84 -13.98
C TRP A 175 18.01 -17.47 -14.38
N GLY A 176 18.01 -18.37 -15.36
CA GLY A 176 19.18 -19.17 -15.70
C GLY A 176 19.48 -20.22 -14.61
N ARG A 177 20.69 -20.81 -14.69
CA ARG A 177 21.08 -21.91 -13.80
C ARG A 177 21.67 -21.47 -12.46
N THR A 178 22.13 -20.23 -12.35
CA THR A 178 22.89 -19.73 -11.20
C THR A 178 22.10 -18.85 -10.24
N ARG A 179 20.92 -18.38 -10.66
CA ARG A 179 20.08 -17.51 -9.84
C ARG A 179 19.01 -18.30 -9.14
N ASN A 180 18.86 -18.06 -7.84
CA ASN A 180 17.80 -18.61 -7.02
C ASN A 180 17.52 -17.67 -5.83
N ILE A 181 16.55 -18.06 -5.01
CA ILE A 181 16.17 -17.36 -3.77
C ILE A 181 16.41 -18.23 -2.53
N ASP A 182 17.37 -19.13 -2.58
CA ASP A 182 17.71 -20.07 -1.51
C ASP A 182 18.02 -19.35 -0.20
N GLY A 183 17.31 -19.72 0.86
CA GLY A 183 17.46 -19.15 2.19
C GLY A 183 16.99 -17.68 2.30
N ILE A 184 16.27 -17.16 1.29
CA ILE A 184 15.57 -15.87 1.35
C ILE A 184 14.11 -16.13 1.68
N PRO A 185 13.58 -15.58 2.81
CA PRO A 185 12.19 -15.78 3.15
C PRO A 185 11.28 -14.98 2.21
N GLY A 186 10.26 -15.63 1.69
CA GLY A 186 9.23 -15.01 0.87
C GLY A 186 7.84 -15.24 1.44
N LEU A 187 7.00 -14.21 1.45
CA LEU A 187 5.62 -14.27 1.88
C LEU A 187 4.69 -14.04 0.68
N MET A 188 3.85 -15.02 0.42
CA MET A 188 2.70 -14.91 -0.48
C MET A 188 1.43 -14.72 0.34
N ILE A 189 0.57 -13.79 -0.07
CA ILE A 189 -0.75 -13.58 0.53
C ILE A 189 -1.79 -13.62 -0.58
N GLU A 190 -2.85 -14.40 -0.39
CA GLU A 190 -4.05 -14.38 -1.22
C GLU A 190 -5.30 -14.28 -0.35
N GLY A 191 -6.32 -13.55 -0.82
CA GLY A 191 -7.62 -13.52 -0.16
C GLY A 191 -8.44 -14.79 -0.46
N GLU A 192 -9.24 -15.24 0.52
CA GLU A 192 -10.13 -16.38 0.33
C GLU A 192 -11.10 -16.19 -0.85
N TYR A 193 -11.58 -14.96 -1.06
CA TYR A 193 -12.57 -14.65 -2.10
C TYR A 193 -11.98 -14.43 -3.50
N GLU A 194 -10.66 -14.47 -3.60
CA GLU A 194 -9.93 -14.49 -4.86
C GLU A 194 -9.16 -15.80 -5.08
N TRP A 195 -9.43 -16.82 -4.25
CA TRP A 195 -8.67 -18.06 -4.23
C TRP A 195 -8.39 -18.61 -5.63
N TRP A 196 -7.11 -18.84 -5.91
CA TRP A 196 -6.66 -19.30 -7.21
C TRP A 196 -5.53 -20.33 -7.10
N GLU A 197 -5.87 -21.60 -7.27
CA GLU A 197 -4.93 -22.72 -7.21
C GLU A 197 -3.73 -22.55 -8.16
N ALA A 198 -3.93 -21.89 -9.31
CA ALA A 198 -2.86 -21.63 -10.27
C ALA A 198 -1.74 -20.72 -9.72
N ARG A 199 -2.00 -19.96 -8.65
CA ARG A 199 -0.96 -19.18 -7.94
C ARG A 199 -0.29 -19.98 -6.84
N VAL A 200 -1.04 -20.82 -6.14
CA VAL A 200 -0.56 -21.57 -4.96
C VAL A 200 0.26 -22.79 -5.36
N ASN A 201 -0.24 -23.59 -6.32
CA ASN A 201 0.43 -24.80 -6.77
C ASN A 201 1.84 -24.56 -7.33
N PRO A 202 2.12 -23.52 -8.13
CA PRO A 202 3.49 -23.22 -8.57
C PRO A 202 4.45 -22.90 -7.41
N ALA A 203 3.98 -22.31 -6.30
CA ALA A 203 4.83 -22.05 -5.14
C ALA A 203 5.24 -23.36 -4.44
N LEU A 204 4.33 -24.32 -4.34
CA LEU A 204 4.63 -25.66 -3.81
C LEU A 204 5.57 -26.42 -4.75
N ALA A 205 5.31 -26.39 -6.06
CA ALA A 205 6.20 -26.99 -7.06
C ALA A 205 7.60 -26.35 -7.02
N PHE A 206 7.71 -25.03 -6.85
CA PHE A 206 8.97 -24.33 -6.69
C PHE A 206 9.74 -24.83 -5.45
N ARG A 207 9.05 -24.99 -4.30
CA ARG A 207 9.68 -25.55 -3.08
C ARG A 207 10.17 -26.99 -3.26
N MET A 208 9.50 -27.79 -4.06
CA MET A 208 9.97 -29.15 -4.41
C MET A 208 11.23 -29.12 -5.27
N MET A 209 11.27 -28.24 -6.27
CA MET A 209 12.42 -28.12 -7.18
C MET A 209 13.62 -27.45 -6.53
N TYR A 210 13.37 -26.53 -5.57
CA TYR A 210 14.36 -25.74 -4.84
C TYR A 210 14.18 -25.90 -3.33
N PRO A 211 14.65 -27.02 -2.75
CA PRO A 211 14.38 -27.38 -1.35
C PRO A 211 14.91 -26.37 -0.32
N GLU A 212 15.88 -25.52 -0.71
CA GLU A 212 16.40 -24.45 0.16
C GLU A 212 15.54 -23.19 0.16
N SER A 213 14.41 -23.16 -0.55
CA SER A 213 13.50 -22.02 -0.57
C SER A 213 12.64 -21.96 0.70
N CYS A 214 12.49 -20.73 1.24
CA CYS A 214 11.76 -20.44 2.49
C CYS A 214 10.47 -19.65 2.18
N ILE A 215 9.48 -20.29 1.55
CA ILE A 215 8.23 -19.63 1.14
C ILE A 215 7.14 -19.87 2.17
N SER A 216 6.63 -18.78 2.75
CA SER A 216 5.44 -18.73 3.61
C SER A 216 4.20 -18.33 2.78
N PHE A 217 3.06 -18.81 3.19
CA PHE A 217 1.79 -18.50 2.55
C PHE A 217 0.71 -18.15 3.58
N LEU A 218 -0.05 -17.11 3.29
CA LEU A 218 -1.26 -16.76 4.03
C LEU A 218 -2.44 -16.71 3.06
N CYS A 219 -3.43 -17.59 3.27
CA CYS A 219 -4.77 -17.30 2.80
C CYS A 219 -5.42 -16.34 3.80
N ASP A 220 -5.70 -15.11 3.36
CA ASP A 220 -6.37 -14.12 4.20
C ASP A 220 -7.88 -14.39 4.16
N THR A 221 -8.33 -15.20 5.12
CA THR A 221 -9.69 -15.73 5.16
C THR A 221 -10.72 -14.62 5.35
N GLY A 222 -11.78 -14.66 4.53
CA GLY A 222 -12.83 -13.64 4.51
C GLY A 222 -12.42 -12.33 3.81
N ARG A 223 -11.33 -12.33 3.04
CA ARG A 223 -10.77 -11.16 2.33
C ARG A 223 -10.69 -11.41 0.83
N GLY A 224 -10.54 -10.34 0.07
CA GLY A 224 -10.49 -10.35 -1.40
C GLY A 224 -9.19 -9.80 -1.96
N HIS A 225 -9.16 -9.59 -3.28
CA HIS A 225 -7.95 -9.20 -4.02
C HIS A 225 -7.44 -7.79 -3.69
N PHE A 226 -8.31 -6.84 -3.39
CA PHE A 226 -7.95 -5.43 -3.17
C PHE A 226 -8.03 -5.03 -1.70
N ASP A 227 -7.79 -5.98 -0.82
CA ASP A 227 -7.97 -5.80 0.61
C ASP A 227 -6.66 -5.96 1.37
N VAL A 228 -6.20 -4.86 1.98
CA VAL A 228 -5.11 -4.88 2.96
C VAL A 228 -5.68 -4.42 4.30
N ALA A 229 -6.27 -5.35 5.04
CA ALA A 229 -6.80 -5.06 6.36
C ALA A 229 -5.69 -4.81 7.40
N GLY A 230 -6.03 -4.12 8.49
CA GLY A 230 -5.07 -3.87 9.58
C GLY A 230 -4.42 -5.14 10.13
N GLN A 231 -5.18 -6.22 10.25
CA GLN A 231 -4.64 -7.52 10.70
C GLN A 231 -3.72 -8.19 9.65
N THR A 232 -3.90 -7.87 8.35
CA THR A 232 -2.98 -8.32 7.29
C THR A 232 -1.68 -7.54 7.37
N ALA A 233 -1.75 -6.23 7.61
CA ALA A 233 -0.58 -5.39 7.87
C ALA A 233 0.20 -5.86 9.12
N ASP A 234 -0.48 -6.25 10.20
CA ASP A 234 0.17 -6.83 11.40
C ASP A 234 0.89 -8.14 11.09
N TYR A 235 0.29 -9.00 10.26
CA TYR A 235 0.93 -10.25 9.84
C TYR A 235 2.19 -9.98 8.99
N ILE A 236 2.14 -9.02 8.08
CA ILE A 236 3.30 -8.58 7.30
C ILE A 236 4.38 -8.01 8.24
N ALA A 237 4.00 -7.18 9.20
CA ALA A 237 4.93 -6.62 10.19
C ALA A 237 5.60 -7.72 11.04
N LEU A 238 4.86 -8.76 11.45
CA LEU A 238 5.43 -9.94 12.11
C LEU A 238 6.45 -10.65 11.21
N PHE A 239 6.11 -10.88 9.94
CA PHE A 239 7.01 -11.50 8.98
C PHE A 239 8.32 -10.71 8.82
N LEU A 240 8.23 -9.38 8.72
CA LEU A 240 9.40 -8.50 8.64
C LEU A 240 10.25 -8.54 9.91
N ARG A 241 9.62 -8.53 11.09
CA ARG A 241 10.31 -8.68 12.38
C ARG A 241 11.11 -9.98 12.42
N LYS A 242 10.50 -11.10 12.02
CA LYS A 242 11.18 -12.40 11.94
C LYS A 242 12.32 -12.38 10.91
N ALA A 243 12.11 -11.77 9.75
CA ALA A 243 13.18 -11.64 8.77
C ALA A 243 14.39 -10.87 9.30
N LEU A 244 14.17 -9.78 10.04
CA LEU A 244 15.25 -9.05 10.72
C LEU A 244 15.92 -9.91 11.80
N GLU A 245 15.15 -10.58 12.66
CA GLU A 245 15.67 -11.40 13.75
C GLU A 245 16.54 -12.56 13.25
N TYR A 246 16.10 -13.26 12.21
CA TYR A 246 16.75 -14.47 11.72
C TYR A 246 17.86 -14.21 10.71
N ARG A 247 17.84 -13.07 9.98
CA ARG A 247 18.79 -12.81 8.90
C ARG A 247 19.78 -11.69 9.15
N LEU A 248 19.44 -10.73 10.01
CA LEU A 248 20.27 -9.57 10.26
C LEU A 248 21.00 -9.70 11.60
N SER A 249 22.33 -9.85 11.54
CA SER A 249 23.18 -9.90 12.75
C SER A 249 23.54 -8.47 13.17
N GLY A 250 22.93 -7.98 14.25
CA GLY A 250 23.24 -6.65 14.81
C GLY A 250 22.68 -5.48 13.99
N HIS A 251 23.30 -4.32 14.16
CA HIS A 251 22.97 -3.12 13.37
C HIS A 251 23.81 -3.10 12.09
N PRO A 252 23.18 -2.70 10.93
CA PRO A 252 23.91 -2.51 9.68
C PRO A 252 25.05 -1.50 9.85
N SER A 253 26.14 -1.66 9.09
CA SER A 253 27.13 -0.60 8.94
C SER A 253 26.52 0.56 8.14
N LEU A 254 26.94 1.79 8.43
CA LEU A 254 26.54 2.97 7.66
C LEU A 254 27.21 3.01 6.28
N ASN A 255 28.36 2.37 6.13
CA ASN A 255 29.24 2.54 4.98
C ASN A 255 29.56 1.24 4.24
N GLU A 256 29.01 0.12 4.67
CA GLU A 256 29.31 -1.19 4.08
C GLU A 256 28.05 -2.01 3.87
N PRO A 257 28.00 -2.83 2.80
CA PRO A 257 26.89 -3.76 2.59
C PRO A 257 26.71 -4.73 3.76
N VAL A 258 25.46 -4.93 4.14
CA VAL A 258 25.10 -5.83 5.22
C VAL A 258 25.20 -7.30 4.74
N ARG A 259 25.85 -8.13 5.51
CA ARG A 259 25.83 -9.57 5.28
C ARG A 259 24.58 -10.19 5.90
N LEU A 260 23.63 -10.59 5.04
CA LEU A 260 22.42 -11.30 5.47
C LEU A 260 22.70 -12.80 5.63
N LYS A 261 22.25 -13.37 6.74
CA LYS A 261 22.34 -14.82 7.00
C LYS A 261 21.39 -15.56 6.03
N LYS A 262 21.89 -16.59 5.36
CA LYS A 262 21.07 -17.54 4.60
C LYS A 262 20.30 -18.44 5.58
N LEU A 263 18.99 -18.58 5.41
CA LEU A 263 18.18 -19.46 6.25
C LEU A 263 18.30 -20.91 5.79
N ASN A 264 18.25 -21.82 6.76
CA ASN A 264 18.10 -23.25 6.50
C ASN A 264 16.62 -23.62 6.70
N PRO A 265 15.87 -24.06 5.67
CA PRO A 265 14.48 -24.45 5.81
C PRO A 265 14.22 -25.51 6.88
N GLU A 266 15.18 -26.41 7.13
CA GLU A 266 15.03 -27.48 8.13
C GLU A 266 14.99 -26.97 9.57
N GLU A 267 15.44 -25.74 9.83
CA GLU A 267 15.37 -25.06 11.12
C GLU A 267 14.01 -24.36 11.36
N GLY A 268 13.17 -24.27 10.32
CA GLY A 268 11.86 -23.65 10.40
C GLY A 268 10.72 -24.62 10.73
N TRP A 269 9.52 -24.14 10.49
CA TRP A 269 8.27 -24.84 10.74
C TRP A 269 7.49 -25.05 9.45
N LEU A 270 6.64 -26.09 9.42
CA LEU A 270 5.73 -26.36 8.31
C LEU A 270 4.29 -26.29 8.78
N ALA A 271 3.44 -25.75 7.90
CA ALA A 271 2.00 -25.81 8.01
C ALA A 271 1.43 -26.21 6.65
N GLU A 272 0.43 -27.08 6.66
CA GLU A 272 -0.27 -27.51 5.45
C GLU A 272 -0.89 -26.30 4.74
N ARG A 273 -0.89 -26.29 3.41
CA ARG A 273 -1.56 -25.23 2.67
C ARG A 273 -3.06 -25.18 3.01
N TRP A 274 -3.61 -23.97 3.03
CA TRP A 274 -5.06 -23.80 3.18
C TRP A 274 -5.80 -24.27 1.92
N ARG A 275 -6.98 -24.84 2.11
CA ARG A 275 -7.95 -25.15 1.05
C ARG A 275 -9.35 -24.79 1.53
N PRO A 276 -10.25 -24.33 0.62
CA PRO A 276 -11.67 -24.19 0.94
C PRO A 276 -12.24 -25.53 1.48
N GLU A 277 -13.16 -25.45 2.46
CA GLU A 277 -13.89 -26.59 3.02
C GLU A 277 -13.04 -27.71 3.65
N GLN A 278 -11.75 -27.48 3.87
CA GLN A 278 -10.86 -28.47 4.47
C GLN A 278 -11.24 -28.74 5.94
N LYS A 279 -11.61 -29.99 6.25
CA LYS A 279 -12.04 -30.38 7.59
C LYS A 279 -10.86 -30.67 8.51
N ASP A 280 -9.94 -31.50 8.06
CA ASP A 280 -8.78 -31.95 8.81
C ASP A 280 -7.51 -31.38 8.18
N ARG A 281 -6.61 -30.91 9.02
CA ARG A 281 -5.32 -30.35 8.63
C ARG A 281 -4.22 -31.00 9.45
N ALA A 282 -3.07 -31.24 8.83
CA ALA A 282 -1.88 -31.66 9.55
C ALA A 282 -1.48 -30.58 10.58
N LYS A 283 -1.12 -31.02 11.78
CA LYS A 283 -0.64 -30.10 12.84
C LYS A 283 0.64 -29.42 12.41
N VAL A 284 0.75 -28.12 12.65
CA VAL A 284 1.99 -27.39 12.48
C VAL A 284 3.08 -28.00 13.36
N ALA A 285 4.27 -28.15 12.81
CA ALA A 285 5.40 -28.73 13.52
C ALA A 285 6.74 -28.20 12.96
N PRO A 286 7.84 -28.35 13.72
CA PRO A 286 9.17 -28.16 13.18
C PRO A 286 9.36 -28.98 11.89
N TYR A 287 10.12 -28.48 10.95
CA TYR A 287 10.29 -29.10 9.61
C TYR A 287 10.62 -30.60 9.70
N ARG A 288 11.51 -31.00 10.63
CA ARG A 288 11.93 -32.41 10.81
C ARG A 288 10.84 -33.31 11.40
N ASP A 289 9.97 -32.74 12.22
CA ASP A 289 8.93 -33.46 12.97
C ASP A 289 7.56 -33.44 12.29
N TYR A 290 7.43 -32.68 11.19
CA TYR A 290 6.17 -32.52 10.48
C TYR A 290 5.67 -33.86 9.91
N LYS A 291 4.41 -34.21 10.25
CA LYS A 291 3.79 -35.50 9.91
C LYS A 291 2.89 -35.43 8.67
N GLY A 292 2.57 -34.23 8.18
CA GLY A 292 1.87 -34.02 6.92
C GLY A 292 2.79 -34.18 5.71
N ASP A 293 2.22 -33.99 4.52
CA ASP A 293 3.00 -33.96 3.28
C ASP A 293 3.81 -32.65 3.20
N LYS A 294 5.12 -32.76 3.22
CA LYS A 294 6.03 -31.60 3.11
C LYS A 294 5.95 -30.89 1.76
N HIS A 295 5.50 -31.60 0.71
CA HIS A 295 5.30 -31.03 -0.61
C HIS A 295 4.01 -30.23 -0.72
N ASP A 296 3.09 -30.44 0.21
CA ASP A 296 1.80 -29.76 0.31
C ASP A 296 1.76 -28.80 1.53
N ALA A 297 2.93 -28.34 1.98
CA ALA A 297 3.08 -27.47 3.12
C ALA A 297 3.96 -26.25 2.81
N PHE A 298 3.66 -25.14 3.43
CA PHE A 298 4.47 -23.93 3.38
C PHE A 298 5.40 -23.82 4.58
N TRP A 299 6.47 -23.07 4.42
CA TRP A 299 7.50 -22.86 5.41
C TRP A 299 7.21 -21.60 6.24
N TYR A 300 7.60 -21.62 7.51
CA TYR A 300 7.50 -20.49 8.43
C TYR A 300 8.73 -20.44 9.32
N PHE A 301 9.10 -19.24 9.79
CA PHE A 301 10.29 -19.05 10.62
C PHE A 301 10.27 -19.89 11.90
N ASP A 302 9.13 -19.92 12.59
CA ASP A 302 8.99 -20.53 13.90
C ASP A 302 7.54 -20.89 14.24
N LYS A 303 7.36 -21.39 15.48
CA LYS A 303 6.05 -21.78 16.00
C LYS A 303 5.07 -20.61 16.08
N GLU A 304 5.56 -19.39 16.43
CA GLU A 304 4.71 -18.20 16.57
C GLU A 304 4.02 -17.91 15.23
N MET A 305 4.79 -17.85 14.16
CA MET A 305 4.26 -17.51 12.86
C MET A 305 3.39 -18.61 12.26
N ALA A 306 3.83 -19.87 12.33
CA ALA A 306 3.04 -21.02 11.87
C ALA A 306 1.72 -21.15 12.64
N GLY A 307 1.76 -20.97 13.96
CA GLY A 307 0.58 -21.00 14.82
C GLY A 307 -0.40 -19.86 14.57
N LEU A 308 0.10 -18.65 14.33
CA LEU A 308 -0.74 -17.50 13.96
C LEU A 308 -1.45 -17.72 12.62
N THR A 309 -0.75 -18.31 11.65
CA THR A 309 -1.34 -18.68 10.34
C THR A 309 -2.51 -19.64 10.53
N GLU A 310 -2.33 -20.71 11.32
CA GLU A 310 -3.41 -21.66 11.61
C GLU A 310 -4.58 -21.01 12.38
N ALA A 311 -4.27 -20.12 13.32
CA ALA A 311 -5.31 -19.39 14.06
C ALA A 311 -6.16 -18.49 13.12
N ARG A 312 -5.52 -17.88 12.10
CA ARG A 312 -6.26 -17.11 11.08
C ARG A 312 -7.15 -18.01 10.23
N TYR A 313 -6.66 -19.16 9.80
CA TYR A 313 -7.47 -20.13 9.05
C TYR A 313 -8.66 -20.66 9.86
N ALA A 314 -8.46 -20.88 11.16
CA ALA A 314 -9.50 -21.37 12.04
C ALA A 314 -10.59 -20.33 12.37
N LYS A 315 -10.27 -19.03 12.31
CA LYS A 315 -11.16 -17.92 12.72
C LYS A 315 -12.53 -17.97 12.06
N TYR A 316 -12.60 -18.39 10.80
CA TYR A 316 -13.84 -18.39 10.01
C TYR A 316 -14.35 -19.78 9.65
N LYS A 317 -13.69 -20.84 10.16
CA LYS A 317 -14.10 -22.22 9.90
C LYS A 317 -15.55 -22.47 10.38
N GLY A 318 -16.37 -23.03 9.49
CA GLY A 318 -17.78 -23.38 9.78
C GLY A 318 -18.76 -22.19 9.84
N LYS A 319 -18.29 -20.95 9.61
CA LYS A 319 -19.15 -19.79 9.54
C LYS A 319 -19.78 -19.61 8.16
N GLN A 320 -20.96 -18.98 8.13
CA GLN A 320 -21.69 -18.71 6.91
C GLN A 320 -21.03 -17.57 6.12
N MET A 321 -21.06 -17.67 4.79
CA MET A 321 -20.68 -16.56 3.91
C MET A 321 -21.74 -15.48 3.95
N GLN A 322 -21.31 -14.22 3.81
CA GLN A 322 -22.18 -13.08 3.55
C GLN A 322 -21.58 -12.24 2.43
N TYR A 323 -22.41 -11.43 1.79
CA TYR A 323 -22.02 -10.67 0.61
C TYR A 323 -22.36 -9.21 0.79
N LEU A 324 -21.51 -8.34 0.26
CA LEU A 324 -21.68 -6.91 0.28
C LEU A 324 -21.92 -6.37 -1.13
N GLY A 325 -22.54 -5.20 -1.20
CA GLY A 325 -22.74 -4.41 -2.39
C GLY A 325 -22.77 -2.94 -2.05
N PHE A 326 -23.17 -2.11 -3.00
CA PHE A 326 -23.21 -0.66 -2.82
C PHE A 326 -24.53 -0.05 -3.25
N MET A 327 -24.95 1.00 -2.55
CA MET A 327 -26.02 1.90 -2.95
C MET A 327 -25.44 3.29 -3.26
N GLN A 328 -25.97 3.91 -4.31
CA GLN A 328 -25.71 5.31 -4.66
C GLN A 328 -27.03 6.03 -4.93
N ARG A 329 -27.26 7.18 -4.26
CA ARG A 329 -28.51 7.98 -4.36
C ARG A 329 -29.79 7.14 -4.20
N GLY A 330 -29.79 6.27 -3.19
CA GLY A 330 -30.95 5.41 -2.85
C GLY A 330 -31.20 4.24 -3.79
N ARG A 331 -30.34 4.00 -4.79
CA ARG A 331 -30.45 2.88 -5.74
C ARG A 331 -29.31 1.91 -5.56
N LEU A 332 -29.61 0.62 -5.67
CA LEU A 332 -28.60 -0.44 -5.69
C LEU A 332 -27.73 -0.30 -6.94
N VAL A 333 -26.41 -0.31 -6.76
CA VAL A 333 -25.46 -0.36 -7.88
C VAL A 333 -25.35 -1.83 -8.32
N LYS A 334 -25.54 -2.07 -9.61
CA LYS A 334 -25.54 -3.43 -10.17
C LYS A 334 -24.17 -4.08 -9.98
N TYR A 335 -24.17 -5.31 -9.52
CA TYR A 335 -22.99 -6.18 -9.54
C TYR A 335 -22.83 -6.82 -10.92
N ASP A 336 -21.63 -6.85 -11.45
CA ASP A 336 -21.27 -7.48 -12.71
C ASP A 336 -19.97 -8.27 -12.53
N ALA A 337 -20.08 -9.59 -12.50
CA ALA A 337 -18.94 -10.49 -12.32
C ALA A 337 -17.91 -10.42 -13.47
N GLY A 338 -18.28 -9.89 -14.63
CA GLY A 338 -17.37 -9.66 -15.75
C GLY A 338 -16.49 -8.41 -15.59
N GLN A 339 -16.78 -7.56 -14.59
CA GLN A 339 -16.00 -6.37 -14.29
C GLN A 339 -15.01 -6.66 -13.15
N HIS A 340 -13.80 -6.14 -13.29
CA HIS A 340 -12.72 -6.37 -12.32
C HIS A 340 -13.08 -5.91 -10.90
N ALA A 341 -13.78 -4.80 -10.76
CA ALA A 341 -14.29 -4.32 -9.48
C ALA A 341 -15.57 -5.04 -9.01
N GLY A 342 -16.27 -5.71 -9.90
CA GLY A 342 -17.61 -6.24 -9.64
C GLY A 342 -18.69 -5.17 -9.50
N VAL A 343 -18.38 -3.97 -9.00
CA VAL A 343 -19.30 -2.85 -8.82
C VAL A 343 -18.66 -1.58 -9.38
N ILE A 344 -19.31 -0.97 -10.36
CA ILE A 344 -18.84 0.27 -11.01
C ILE A 344 -20.00 1.27 -11.03
N ALA A 345 -19.74 2.51 -10.63
CA ALA A 345 -20.71 3.60 -10.70
C ALA A 345 -20.13 4.88 -11.30
N ALA A 346 -21.02 5.77 -11.72
CA ALA A 346 -20.66 7.09 -12.20
C ALA A 346 -20.32 8.04 -11.04
N PHE A 347 -19.35 8.92 -11.23
CA PHE A 347 -19.08 10.02 -10.32
C PHE A 347 -20.27 11.00 -10.34
N ARG A 348 -20.89 11.19 -9.19
CA ARG A 348 -22.08 12.06 -9.02
C ARG A 348 -21.88 12.94 -7.80
N PRO A 349 -21.12 14.04 -7.94
CA PRO A 349 -20.84 14.94 -6.85
C PRO A 349 -22.06 15.76 -6.44
N GLU A 350 -21.98 16.34 -5.24
CA GLU A 350 -22.86 17.41 -4.76
C GLU A 350 -22.53 18.74 -5.47
N ALA A 351 -23.20 19.83 -5.05
CA ALA A 351 -23.04 21.15 -5.67
C ALA A 351 -21.64 21.75 -5.56
N ASP A 352 -20.82 21.26 -4.64
CA ASP A 352 -19.40 21.65 -4.50
C ASP A 352 -18.47 21.04 -5.56
N GLY A 353 -19.00 20.10 -6.36
CA GLY A 353 -18.24 19.38 -7.37
C GLY A 353 -17.28 18.31 -6.84
N LEU A 354 -17.21 18.11 -5.53
CA LEU A 354 -16.19 17.28 -4.85
C LEU A 354 -16.82 16.17 -4.00
N THR A 355 -17.83 16.50 -3.20
CA THR A 355 -18.43 15.57 -2.23
C THR A 355 -19.38 14.61 -2.93
N PHE A 356 -19.28 13.33 -2.63
CA PHE A 356 -20.18 12.30 -3.16
C PHE A 356 -20.50 11.24 -2.10
N HIS A 357 -21.60 10.50 -2.35
CA HIS A 357 -22.10 9.53 -1.40
C HIS A 357 -22.20 8.14 -2.01
N VAL A 358 -21.72 7.16 -1.26
CA VAL A 358 -21.90 5.72 -1.52
C VAL A 358 -22.09 5.01 -0.18
N LYS A 359 -22.93 3.98 -0.13
CA LYS A 359 -23.22 3.24 1.08
C LYS A 359 -23.04 1.75 0.84
N GLY A 360 -22.26 1.08 1.69
CA GLY A 360 -22.18 -0.36 1.74
C GLY A 360 -23.50 -0.99 2.21
N VAL A 361 -23.90 -2.10 1.62
CA VAL A 361 -25.13 -2.83 1.95
C VAL A 361 -24.90 -4.33 1.93
N TYR A 362 -25.70 -5.10 2.69
CA TYR A 362 -25.69 -6.55 2.67
C TYR A 362 -26.57 -7.08 1.54
N MET A 363 -26.06 -8.09 0.84
CA MET A 363 -26.65 -8.64 -0.38
C MET A 363 -26.87 -10.15 -0.25
N ASP A 364 -27.77 -10.68 -1.07
CA ASP A 364 -27.88 -12.12 -1.32
C ASP A 364 -26.64 -12.70 -2.03
N SER A 365 -26.54 -14.00 -2.15
CA SER A 365 -25.42 -14.68 -2.81
C SER A 365 -25.29 -14.35 -4.29
N LEU A 366 -26.36 -13.95 -4.96
CA LEU A 366 -26.37 -13.50 -6.35
C LEU A 366 -26.06 -12.00 -6.49
N ARG A 367 -25.93 -11.28 -5.37
CA ARG A 367 -25.71 -9.81 -5.31
C ARG A 367 -26.75 -9.01 -6.08
N SER A 368 -27.99 -9.50 -6.05
CA SER A 368 -29.11 -8.91 -6.79
C SER A 368 -30.11 -8.20 -5.88
N SER A 369 -30.17 -8.58 -4.58
CA SER A 369 -31.16 -8.09 -3.63
C SER A 369 -30.56 -7.86 -2.24
N LEU A 370 -31.17 -6.95 -1.48
CA LEU A 370 -30.79 -6.69 -0.10
C LEU A 370 -31.27 -7.84 0.81
N VAL A 371 -30.46 -8.19 1.80
CA VAL A 371 -30.82 -9.18 2.82
C VAL A 371 -30.97 -8.54 4.20
N LYS A 372 -31.77 -9.17 5.07
CA LYS A 372 -31.98 -8.75 6.47
C LYS A 372 -31.11 -9.54 7.43
N GLU A 373 -30.76 -10.79 7.08
CA GLU A 373 -29.92 -11.66 7.90
C GLU A 373 -28.45 -11.51 7.48
N HIS A 374 -27.65 -11.01 8.38
CA HIS A 374 -26.22 -10.78 8.17
C HIS A 374 -25.52 -10.65 9.54
N ALA A 375 -24.19 -10.52 9.53
CA ALA A 375 -23.41 -10.29 10.74
C ALA A 375 -23.82 -9.00 11.46
N HIS A 376 -23.61 -8.96 12.75
CA HIS A 376 -23.71 -7.74 13.53
C HIS A 376 -22.64 -6.73 13.14
N GLY A 377 -22.87 -5.48 13.49
CA GLY A 377 -21.96 -4.36 13.19
C GLY A 377 -22.24 -3.67 11.86
N GLY A 378 -21.59 -2.54 11.66
CA GLY A 378 -21.70 -1.72 10.46
C GLY A 378 -20.83 -2.25 9.31
N ILE A 379 -21.08 -1.70 8.14
CA ILE A 379 -20.19 -1.85 6.99
C ILE A 379 -19.31 -0.61 6.98
N GLU A 380 -18.00 -0.81 7.11
CA GLU A 380 -17.03 0.23 6.92
C GLU A 380 -16.71 0.36 5.43
N VAL A 381 -16.65 1.61 4.93
CA VAL A 381 -16.18 1.88 3.56
C VAL A 381 -14.86 2.66 3.65
N THR A 382 -13.81 2.12 3.04
CA THR A 382 -12.46 2.69 3.04
C THR A 382 -11.96 2.93 1.62
N ARG A 383 -10.94 3.77 1.48
CA ARG A 383 -10.22 4.00 0.22
C ARG A 383 -9.22 2.85 -0.03
N ILE A 384 -9.21 2.31 -1.23
CA ILE A 384 -8.14 1.44 -1.73
C ILE A 384 -7.09 2.32 -2.42
N CYS A 385 -7.49 3.09 -3.44
CA CYS A 385 -6.61 4.02 -4.14
C CYS A 385 -7.43 5.14 -4.82
N GLY A 386 -6.75 6.13 -5.37
CA GLY A 386 -7.36 7.27 -6.08
C GLY A 386 -7.51 8.52 -5.22
N PRO A 387 -7.89 9.66 -5.84
CA PRO A 387 -7.85 10.98 -5.22
C PRO A 387 -9.10 11.27 -4.37
N VAL A 388 -9.31 10.49 -3.32
CA VAL A 388 -10.45 10.69 -2.40
C VAL A 388 -10.02 10.59 -0.94
N ALA A 389 -10.72 11.34 -0.10
CA ALA A 389 -10.68 11.22 1.35
C ALA A 389 -12.04 10.79 1.87
N LYS A 390 -12.04 9.94 2.90
CA LYS A 390 -13.22 9.51 3.64
C LYS A 390 -13.64 10.62 4.62
N VAL A 391 -14.89 11.03 4.56
CA VAL A 391 -15.51 11.92 5.55
C VAL A 391 -16.23 11.08 6.62
N ASN A 392 -16.96 10.06 6.17
CA ASN A 392 -17.55 9.00 7.00
C ASN A 392 -17.85 7.77 6.14
N ASP A 393 -18.49 6.71 6.68
CA ASP A 393 -18.74 5.45 5.96
C ASP A 393 -19.68 5.57 4.75
N THR A 394 -20.27 6.73 4.51
CA THR A 394 -21.18 6.97 3.39
C THR A 394 -20.83 8.21 2.57
N THR A 395 -19.88 9.02 3.02
CA THR A 395 -19.53 10.32 2.42
C THR A 395 -18.05 10.40 2.15
N PHE A 396 -17.70 10.77 0.92
CA PHE A 396 -16.35 10.94 0.44
C PHE A 396 -16.21 12.28 -0.27
N THR A 397 -14.99 12.81 -0.30
CA THR A 397 -14.67 14.02 -1.05
C THR A 397 -13.45 13.78 -1.95
N VAL A 398 -13.44 14.37 -3.14
CA VAL A 398 -12.25 14.38 -3.99
C VAL A 398 -11.12 15.09 -3.25
N ARG A 399 -9.97 14.45 -3.19
CA ARG A 399 -8.77 15.01 -2.57
C ARG A 399 -7.53 14.56 -3.34
N PHE A 400 -6.97 15.45 -4.14
CA PHE A 400 -5.72 15.18 -4.83
C PHE A 400 -4.56 15.10 -3.85
N TYR A 401 -3.52 14.39 -4.22
CA TYR A 401 -2.38 14.08 -3.38
C TYR A 401 -1.11 13.98 -4.26
N ARG A 402 0.03 13.58 -3.70
CA ARG A 402 1.35 13.60 -4.37
C ARG A 402 1.43 13.00 -5.77
N MET A 403 0.51 12.12 -6.13
CA MET A 403 0.39 11.60 -7.50
C MET A 403 0.03 12.70 -8.52
N GLY A 404 -0.56 13.79 -8.06
CA GLY A 404 -0.95 14.94 -8.88
C GLY A 404 -2.16 14.69 -9.76
N MET A 405 -2.35 15.56 -10.75
CA MET A 405 -3.49 15.55 -11.67
C MET A 405 -3.09 15.17 -13.11
N ASP A 406 -1.83 14.81 -13.35
CA ASP A 406 -1.28 14.65 -14.70
C ASP A 406 -1.13 13.19 -15.14
N ASN A 407 -1.74 12.24 -14.43
CA ASN A 407 -1.76 10.84 -14.86
C ASN A 407 -3.19 10.43 -15.26
N PRO A 408 -3.55 10.50 -16.57
CA PRO A 408 -4.91 10.18 -17.04
C PRO A 408 -5.36 8.75 -16.72
N LYS A 409 -4.42 7.83 -16.56
CA LYS A 409 -4.70 6.44 -16.24
C LYS A 409 -5.06 6.24 -14.76
N ARG A 410 -4.38 6.96 -13.86
CA ARG A 410 -4.45 6.73 -12.41
C ARG A 410 -5.18 7.82 -11.64
N THR A 411 -5.03 9.09 -12.03
CA THR A 411 -5.54 10.23 -11.24
C THR A 411 -7.03 10.16 -10.96
N GLY A 412 -7.84 9.68 -11.92
CA GLY A 412 -9.29 9.56 -11.73
C GLY A 412 -9.76 8.15 -11.35
N ASP A 413 -8.88 7.18 -11.26
CA ASP A 413 -9.23 5.77 -11.01
C ASP A 413 -9.34 5.51 -9.50
N THR A 414 -10.54 5.74 -8.96
CA THR A 414 -10.82 5.64 -7.54
C THR A 414 -11.44 4.29 -7.19
N TRP A 415 -10.84 3.63 -6.20
CA TRP A 415 -11.33 2.37 -5.68
C TRP A 415 -11.62 2.47 -4.19
N LEU A 416 -12.79 1.99 -3.80
CA LEU A 416 -13.24 1.90 -2.41
C LEU A 416 -13.51 0.43 -2.05
N LEU A 417 -13.42 0.10 -0.77
CA LEU A 417 -13.70 -1.20 -0.21
C LEU A 417 -14.78 -1.08 0.85
N ALA A 418 -15.90 -1.77 0.67
CA ALA A 418 -16.83 -2.05 1.75
C ALA A 418 -16.36 -3.30 2.49
N ALA A 419 -16.30 -3.27 3.81
CA ALA A 419 -15.87 -4.38 4.64
C ALA A 419 -16.77 -4.52 5.87
N ASN A 420 -17.02 -5.77 6.27
CA ASN A 420 -17.59 -6.13 7.56
C ASN A 420 -16.77 -7.28 8.15
N GLU A 421 -16.40 -7.21 9.42
CA GLU A 421 -15.50 -8.18 10.08
C GLU A 421 -16.16 -9.53 10.38
N GLY A 422 -17.47 -9.65 10.14
CA GLY A 422 -18.22 -10.85 10.53
C GLY A 422 -18.45 -10.92 12.04
N ASP A 423 -19.03 -12.01 12.48
CA ASP A 423 -19.31 -12.29 13.89
C ASP A 423 -19.15 -13.78 14.24
N SER A 424 -19.85 -14.28 15.24
CA SER A 424 -19.82 -15.69 15.62
C SER A 424 -20.46 -16.60 14.55
N ARG A 425 -21.42 -16.10 13.76
CA ARG A 425 -22.19 -16.86 12.76
C ARG A 425 -21.68 -16.65 11.34
N TYR A 426 -21.25 -15.43 10.99
CA TYR A 426 -20.85 -15.05 9.64
C TYR A 426 -19.35 -14.80 9.51
N LYS A 427 -18.78 -15.16 8.37
CA LYS A 427 -17.42 -14.76 7.98
C LYS A 427 -17.35 -13.23 7.77
N SER A 428 -16.16 -12.66 7.80
CA SER A 428 -15.97 -11.32 7.25
C SER A 428 -16.33 -11.30 5.75
N ALA A 429 -16.74 -10.14 5.27
CA ALA A 429 -17.06 -9.94 3.86
C ALA A 429 -16.47 -8.63 3.37
N VAL A 430 -16.07 -8.63 2.12
CA VAL A 430 -15.56 -7.45 1.44
C VAL A 430 -16.15 -7.33 0.03
N GLN A 431 -16.30 -6.11 -0.44
CA GLN A 431 -16.66 -5.79 -1.82
C GLN A 431 -15.97 -4.52 -2.25
N GLN A 432 -15.17 -4.61 -3.30
CA GLN A 432 -14.60 -3.44 -3.94
C GLN A 432 -15.63 -2.73 -4.83
N PHE A 433 -15.36 -1.43 -5.04
CA PHE A 433 -16.18 -0.53 -5.84
C PHE A 433 -15.26 0.39 -6.63
N ASN A 434 -15.49 0.54 -7.91
CA ASN A 434 -14.75 1.47 -8.75
C ASN A 434 -15.64 2.64 -9.17
N ILE A 435 -15.08 3.83 -9.12
CA ILE A 435 -15.68 5.05 -9.63
C ILE A 435 -14.62 5.84 -10.40
N ARG A 436 -14.94 6.20 -11.64
CA ARG A 436 -14.06 7.03 -12.45
C ARG A 436 -14.39 8.50 -12.22
N ILE A 437 -13.50 9.21 -11.56
CA ILE A 437 -13.57 10.66 -11.37
C ILE A 437 -12.87 11.31 -12.56
N PRO A 438 -13.49 12.22 -13.32
CA PRO A 438 -12.79 12.99 -14.33
C PRO A 438 -11.58 13.69 -13.68
N TYR A 439 -10.38 13.51 -14.22
CA TYR A 439 -9.21 14.15 -13.62
C TYR A 439 -9.19 15.68 -13.82
N ARG A 440 -9.96 16.19 -14.76
CA ARG A 440 -10.17 17.63 -15.01
C ARG A 440 -11.59 17.90 -15.51
N ASN A 441 -12.16 19.02 -15.08
CA ASN A 441 -13.32 19.65 -15.71
C ASN A 441 -12.83 20.62 -16.79
N THR A 442 -13.26 20.44 -18.02
CA THR A 442 -12.77 21.21 -19.19
C THR A 442 -13.79 22.19 -19.73
N GLU A 443 -15.02 22.20 -19.19
CA GLU A 443 -16.12 23.05 -19.61
C GLU A 443 -16.40 24.16 -18.58
N GLY A 444 -16.97 25.27 -19.05
CA GLY A 444 -17.33 26.42 -18.21
C GLY A 444 -16.26 27.50 -18.18
N LYS A 445 -16.35 28.37 -17.18
CA LYS A 445 -15.42 29.49 -16.98
C LYS A 445 -14.05 28.99 -16.60
N ARG A 446 -12.99 29.50 -17.25
CA ARG A 446 -11.61 29.24 -16.83
C ARG A 446 -11.34 29.89 -15.49
N GLN A 447 -10.46 29.28 -14.70
CA GLN A 447 -9.99 29.83 -13.45
C GLN A 447 -8.49 29.66 -13.31
N TYR A 448 -7.90 30.51 -12.46
CA TYR A 448 -6.48 30.52 -12.14
C TYR A 448 -6.31 30.56 -10.62
N ILE A 449 -5.25 29.94 -10.15
CA ILE A 449 -4.84 29.98 -8.75
C ILE A 449 -3.69 30.95 -8.60
N LEU A 450 -3.87 31.96 -7.74
CA LEU A 450 -2.76 32.76 -7.23
C LEU A 450 -2.30 32.12 -5.93
N PHE A 451 -1.09 31.58 -5.91
CA PHE A 451 -0.46 31.02 -4.72
C PHE A 451 0.86 31.75 -4.49
N PRO A 452 0.98 32.61 -3.45
CA PRO A 452 2.19 33.31 -3.12
C PRO A 452 3.37 32.38 -2.84
N GLY A 453 4.60 32.86 -2.99
CA GLY A 453 5.79 32.15 -2.54
C GLY A 453 5.73 31.90 -1.02
N ILE A 454 6.31 30.80 -0.59
CA ILE A 454 6.48 30.47 0.83
C ILE A 454 7.96 30.69 1.14
N GLU A 455 8.26 31.46 2.18
CA GLU A 455 9.64 31.73 2.59
C GLU A 455 10.23 30.50 3.31
N ASP A 456 11.54 30.37 3.25
CA ASP A 456 12.27 29.34 3.99
C ASP A 456 12.06 29.54 5.50
N VAL A 457 11.96 28.43 6.22
CA VAL A 457 11.73 28.43 7.67
C VAL A 457 12.89 27.77 8.40
N ARG A 458 13.04 28.08 9.68
CA ARG A 458 14.00 27.39 10.54
C ARG A 458 13.39 26.13 11.14
N GLU A 459 14.24 25.16 11.42
CA GLU A 459 13.86 23.98 12.23
C GLU A 459 13.26 24.46 13.56
N GLY A 460 12.14 23.85 13.97
CA GLY A 460 11.40 24.22 15.19
C GLY A 460 10.23 25.18 14.96
N VAL A 461 10.05 25.73 13.75
CA VAL A 461 8.79 26.39 13.37
C VAL A 461 7.69 25.33 13.33
N GLU A 462 6.56 25.58 13.98
CA GLU A 462 5.49 24.58 14.08
C GLU A 462 4.63 24.51 12.82
N SER A 463 4.33 25.66 12.21
CA SER A 463 3.43 25.70 11.04
C SER A 463 3.56 26.99 10.23
N VAL A 464 3.09 26.91 8.97
CA VAL A 464 2.96 28.02 8.03
C VAL A 464 1.53 28.09 7.49
N SER A 465 0.96 29.28 7.37
CA SER A 465 -0.35 29.50 6.72
C SER A 465 -0.20 29.44 5.20
N LEU A 466 -1.18 28.84 4.53
CA LEU A 466 -1.25 28.75 3.07
C LEU A 466 -2.35 29.69 2.56
N GLU A 467 -1.99 30.62 1.68
CA GLU A 467 -2.83 31.74 1.27
C GLU A 467 -3.09 31.78 -0.24
N ALA A 468 -3.36 30.60 -0.84
CA ALA A 468 -3.75 30.57 -2.25
C ALA A 468 -5.22 30.96 -2.43
N VAL A 469 -5.52 31.66 -3.52
CA VAL A 469 -6.86 32.09 -3.89
C VAL A 469 -7.16 31.74 -5.35
N SER A 470 -8.42 31.41 -5.64
CA SER A 470 -8.92 31.28 -7.01
C SER A 470 -9.57 32.61 -7.45
N ASP A 471 -9.31 33.05 -8.67
CA ASP A 471 -9.95 34.23 -9.28
C ASP A 471 -11.47 34.06 -9.51
N CYS A 472 -11.98 32.82 -9.40
CA CYS A 472 -13.40 32.50 -9.41
C CYS A 472 -14.04 32.49 -8.01
N GLY A 473 -13.29 32.76 -6.94
CA GLY A 473 -13.76 32.73 -5.56
C GLY A 473 -14.06 31.35 -5.00
N LEU A 474 -13.69 30.28 -5.69
CA LEU A 474 -13.83 28.92 -5.20
C LEU A 474 -12.75 28.60 -4.15
N PRO A 475 -13.03 27.76 -3.15
CA PRO A 475 -12.05 27.33 -2.14
C PRO A 475 -10.86 26.64 -2.79
N VAL A 476 -9.64 27.04 -2.46
CA VAL A 476 -8.41 26.38 -2.89
C VAL A 476 -8.03 25.33 -1.88
N TYR A 477 -7.64 24.15 -2.36
CA TYR A 477 -7.19 23.04 -1.56
C TYR A 477 -5.70 22.78 -1.79
N TYR A 478 -5.08 22.01 -0.89
CA TYR A 478 -3.66 21.76 -0.95
C TYR A 478 -3.35 20.27 -0.78
N TYR A 479 -2.17 19.86 -1.20
CA TYR A 479 -1.52 18.64 -0.73
C TYR A 479 0.00 18.85 -0.60
N VAL A 480 0.60 18.12 0.32
CA VAL A 480 2.05 18.05 0.45
C VAL A 480 2.55 17.00 -0.54
N LYS A 481 3.38 17.43 -1.50
CA LYS A 481 4.01 16.52 -2.47
C LYS A 481 5.20 15.80 -1.84
N GLU A 482 6.04 16.55 -1.13
CA GLU A 482 7.17 16.05 -0.36
C GLU A 482 7.50 17.00 0.80
N GLY A 483 8.15 16.46 1.81
CA GLY A 483 8.61 17.21 2.97
C GLY A 483 8.02 16.67 4.28
N PRO A 484 8.69 16.96 5.42
CA PRO A 484 8.23 16.57 6.76
C PRO A 484 7.11 17.51 7.23
N ALA A 485 5.96 17.42 6.59
CA ALA A 485 4.82 18.29 6.86
C ALA A 485 3.49 17.60 6.52
N GLU A 486 2.46 17.99 7.22
CA GLU A 486 1.07 17.57 7.01
C GLU A 486 0.14 18.79 6.93
N LEU A 487 -1.03 18.61 6.34
CA LEU A 487 -2.03 19.65 6.24
C LEU A 487 -3.04 19.55 7.38
N GLN A 488 -3.29 20.67 8.02
CA GLN A 488 -4.41 20.89 8.91
C GLN A 488 -5.19 22.12 8.40
N ASP A 489 -6.29 21.87 7.71
CA ASP A 489 -7.03 22.89 6.96
C ASP A 489 -6.12 23.66 5.98
N ASN A 490 -6.01 24.97 6.11
CA ASN A 490 -5.13 25.84 5.31
C ASN A 490 -3.78 26.10 6.00
N ARG A 491 -3.36 25.25 6.92
CA ARG A 491 -2.04 25.33 7.58
C ARG A 491 -1.20 24.12 7.23
N LEU A 492 0.04 24.38 6.93
CA LEU A 492 1.07 23.38 6.80
C LEU A 492 1.73 23.21 8.17
N VAL A 493 1.54 22.08 8.81
CA VAL A 493 2.10 21.73 10.12
C VAL A 493 3.31 20.83 9.90
N PHE A 494 4.47 21.24 10.44
CA PHE A 494 5.68 20.47 10.29
C PHE A 494 5.70 19.27 11.23
N THR A 495 6.14 18.13 10.70
CA THR A 495 6.34 16.89 11.45
C THR A 495 7.80 16.79 11.89
N LYS A 496 8.08 15.85 12.77
CA LYS A 496 9.43 15.63 13.25
C LYS A 496 10.37 15.18 12.14
N ILE A 497 11.46 15.91 11.94
CA ILE A 497 12.50 15.58 10.98
C ILE A 497 13.38 14.46 11.55
N PRO A 498 13.63 13.36 10.80
CA PRO A 498 14.52 12.30 11.25
C PRO A 498 15.92 12.82 11.58
N PRO A 499 16.57 12.30 12.66
CA PRO A 499 17.70 12.99 13.31
C PRO A 499 18.98 13.13 12.45
N ARG A 500 19.17 12.29 11.43
CA ARG A 500 20.33 12.38 10.53
C ARG A 500 20.05 13.08 9.21
N SER A 501 18.88 13.70 9.07
CA SER A 501 18.50 14.39 7.84
C SER A 501 19.52 15.43 7.41
N LYS A 502 19.82 15.45 6.11
CA LYS A 502 20.65 16.48 5.48
C LYS A 502 19.84 17.76 5.33
N PHE A 503 20.34 18.85 5.86
CA PHE A 503 19.73 20.18 5.68
C PHE A 503 20.38 20.92 4.50
N PRO A 504 19.65 21.84 3.86
CA PRO A 504 18.24 22.18 4.11
C PRO A 504 17.28 21.08 3.61
N VAL A 505 16.15 20.87 4.31
CA VAL A 505 15.13 19.90 3.92
C VAL A 505 14.07 20.59 3.06
N LYS A 506 13.84 20.07 1.86
CA LYS A 506 12.86 20.62 0.92
C LYS A 506 11.45 20.26 1.33
N VAL A 507 10.54 21.22 1.22
CA VAL A 507 9.09 21.03 1.34
C VAL A 507 8.42 21.53 0.07
N THR A 508 7.55 20.72 -0.52
CA THR A 508 6.80 21.08 -1.72
C THR A 508 5.31 20.92 -1.47
N VAL A 509 4.58 22.03 -1.65
CA VAL A 509 3.13 22.11 -1.50
C VAL A 509 2.50 22.47 -2.84
N VAL A 510 1.39 21.80 -3.16
CA VAL A 510 0.62 22.06 -4.38
C VAL A 510 -0.75 22.58 -4.00
N ALA A 511 -1.10 23.76 -4.52
CA ALA A 511 -2.45 24.32 -4.46
C ALA A 511 -3.25 23.87 -5.67
N TRP A 512 -4.48 23.42 -5.46
CA TRP A 512 -5.35 22.93 -6.52
C TRP A 512 -6.80 23.35 -6.32
N GLN A 513 -7.55 23.43 -7.44
CA GLN A 513 -8.98 23.68 -7.46
C GLN A 513 -9.60 22.92 -8.64
N TYR A 514 -10.49 21.98 -8.30
CA TYR A 514 -11.05 21.03 -9.26
C TYR A 514 -12.08 21.64 -10.23
N GLY A 515 -12.69 22.77 -9.83
CA GLY A 515 -13.80 23.37 -10.57
C GLY A 515 -15.13 22.68 -10.28
N ILE A 516 -16.15 23.07 -11.05
CA ILE A 516 -17.52 22.54 -11.00
C ILE A 516 -17.93 22.17 -12.41
N ALA A 517 -18.27 20.92 -12.65
CA ALA A 517 -18.59 20.39 -13.98
C ALA A 517 -19.64 21.26 -14.72
N GLY A 518 -19.32 21.65 -15.96
CA GLY A 518 -20.14 22.52 -16.80
C GLY A 518 -20.20 24.00 -16.38
N GLN A 519 -19.61 24.39 -15.25
CA GLN A 519 -19.66 25.77 -14.73
C GLN A 519 -18.27 26.42 -14.65
N VAL A 520 -17.32 25.73 -14.00
CA VAL A 520 -15.95 26.22 -13.78
C VAL A 520 -14.96 25.11 -14.11
N GLN A 521 -13.98 25.41 -14.95
CA GLN A 521 -12.93 24.46 -15.34
C GLN A 521 -12.00 24.18 -14.15
N THR A 522 -11.33 23.01 -14.19
CA THR A 522 -10.21 22.72 -13.27
C THR A 522 -9.07 23.73 -13.51
N ALA A 523 -8.58 24.34 -12.44
CA ALA A 523 -7.39 25.18 -12.51
C ALA A 523 -6.12 24.33 -12.73
N GLU A 524 -5.13 24.90 -13.40
CA GLU A 524 -3.78 24.33 -13.35
C GLU A 524 -3.26 24.38 -11.91
N PRO A 525 -2.80 23.25 -11.35
CA PRO A 525 -2.21 23.25 -10.01
C PRO A 525 -0.97 24.13 -9.93
N VAL A 526 -0.81 24.82 -8.82
CA VAL A 526 0.35 25.70 -8.57
C VAL A 526 1.22 25.10 -7.49
N GLU A 527 2.45 24.77 -7.83
CA GLU A 527 3.45 24.22 -6.91
C GLU A 527 4.31 25.33 -6.30
N ARG A 528 4.58 25.23 -4.99
CA ARG A 528 5.55 26.04 -4.28
C ARG A 528 6.48 25.17 -3.47
N SER A 529 7.77 25.45 -3.57
CA SER A 529 8.80 24.79 -2.78
C SER A 529 9.54 25.80 -1.93
N PHE A 530 9.91 25.42 -0.74
CA PHE A 530 10.73 26.16 0.21
C PHE A 530 11.57 25.19 1.02
N PHE A 531 12.45 25.70 1.88
CA PHE A 531 13.35 24.85 2.65
C PHE A 531 13.20 25.06 4.14
N ILE A 532 13.35 23.96 4.89
CA ILE A 532 13.60 24.01 6.33
C ILE A 532 15.11 24.06 6.53
N THR A 533 15.60 25.11 7.15
CA THR A 533 17.01 25.34 7.47
C THR A 533 17.28 25.08 8.95
N LYS A 534 18.54 24.87 9.33
CA LYS A 534 18.96 24.78 10.74
C LYS A 534 18.95 26.12 11.44
#